data_6bf8363122e5f8ba1ad7b66be1d1d56f
#
_entry.id   6bf8363122e5f8ba1ad7b66be1d1d56f
#
_cell.length_a   1.000
_cell.length_b   1.000
_cell.length_c   1.000
_cell.angle_alpha   90.00
_cell.angle_beta   90.00
_cell.angle_gamma   90.00
#
_symmetry.space_group_name_H-M   'P 1'
#
loop_
_entity.id
_entity.type
_entity.pdbx_description
1 polymer ?
#
loop_
_entity_poly.entity_id
_entity_poly.type
_entity_poly.pdbx_seq_one_letter_code
_entity_poly.pdbx_strand_id
1 'polypeptide(L)'
;MKRGALAAAEAPGLPPIGALRAWAARLLWGDRLEDKLCDVDPEANDPGSVRSAPAAPGRPAGLTFGARDPRPHKPSDAALADPQARGALLHDFANHELLALELMALQLLRAAALPPAFVRGLAAVLRDEQRHLRLYIDRMGALGVAFGEVPVNGFFWRALAPVEEPLAALEGMSLVLEQANLDFCRYWAARLRGLGDVESAALLDLVYEDEIGHLRHGLRWSRRWRPPGQSDWDRLCAQPAPLGLGRCRGPVFCAEGRARAGVEAEAIERLAVEGRSRGRLPAVWSFDPGVEEAALALATGRPRAVSAPARALAADLALVPLALLSAGDALLCPRAPPPALLARAAEAGLALPELVVDPAALAGRALGPGRPWGWPGAPALPDLRPPPPAPDPGLWGKAWAAARVPAARAACGLPAAPWPAVVTDLAELDGVLAALLAAHPIAVIKAPFGASGRGAQRVLGGLTDPQRRWAAGALAAQGALVVMPWLARALDLSQHADLLPDGQLVLKG
;
A
#
# COMPACT_ATOMS: atom_id res chain seq x y z
N MET A 1 0.66 -18.10 51.19
CA MET A 1 -0.51 -17.18 51.08
C MET A 1 -1.32 -17.58 49.86
N LYS A 2 -2.48 -18.16 50.09
CA LYS A 2 -3.42 -18.64 49.05
C LYS A 2 -4.04 -17.43 48.36
N ARG A 3 -3.81 -17.25 47.05
CA ARG A 3 -4.60 -16.34 46.23
C ARG A 3 -5.95 -16.97 45.97
N GLY A 4 -6.98 -16.44 46.66
CA GLY A 4 -8.37 -16.81 46.43
C GLY A 4 -8.78 -16.47 45.01
N ALA A 5 -9.30 -17.45 44.30
CA ALA A 5 -10.02 -17.28 43.05
C ALA A 5 -11.29 -16.48 43.37
N LEU A 6 -11.31 -15.18 42.96
CA LEU A 6 -12.56 -14.41 42.87
C LEU A 6 -13.37 -15.03 41.71
N ALA A 7 -14.31 -15.90 42.08
CA ALA A 7 -15.42 -16.24 41.20
C ALA A 7 -16.17 -14.93 40.94
N ALA A 8 -16.07 -14.42 39.69
CA ALA A 8 -16.90 -13.31 39.26
C ALA A 8 -18.35 -13.75 39.33
N ALA A 9 -19.11 -13.18 40.26
CA ALA A 9 -20.54 -13.37 40.35
C ALA A 9 -21.17 -13.09 38.98
N GLU A 10 -21.94 -14.04 38.45
CA GLU A 10 -22.68 -13.86 37.21
C GLU A 10 -23.67 -12.71 37.41
N ALA A 11 -23.64 -11.72 36.52
CA ALA A 11 -24.60 -10.64 36.53
C ALA A 11 -26.01 -11.23 36.35
N PRO A 12 -26.98 -10.86 37.20
CA PRO A 12 -28.32 -11.40 37.12
C PRO A 12 -28.97 -11.09 35.77
N GLY A 13 -29.46 -12.10 35.06
CA GLY A 13 -30.21 -11.98 33.79
C GLY A 13 -29.49 -12.40 32.51
N LEU A 14 -28.21 -12.82 32.58
CA LEU A 14 -27.52 -13.36 31.39
C LEU A 14 -27.67 -14.87 31.29
N PRO A 15 -27.90 -15.46 30.09
CA PRO A 15 -28.00 -16.89 29.92
C PRO A 15 -26.73 -17.63 30.41
N PRO A 16 -26.88 -18.83 31.01
CA PRO A 16 -25.75 -19.69 31.37
C PRO A 16 -24.89 -20.01 30.15
N ILE A 17 -23.58 -20.19 30.33
CA ILE A 17 -22.66 -20.56 29.24
C ILE A 17 -23.07 -21.86 28.56
N GLY A 18 -23.57 -22.84 29.31
CA GLY A 18 -24.11 -24.08 28.76
C GLY A 18 -25.28 -23.86 27.80
N ALA A 19 -26.21 -22.98 28.18
CA ALA A 19 -27.33 -22.58 27.31
C ALA A 19 -26.86 -21.85 26.04
N LEU A 20 -25.82 -20.98 26.14
CA LEU A 20 -25.22 -20.33 24.96
C LEU A 20 -24.58 -21.36 24.02
N ARG A 21 -23.98 -22.42 24.56
CA ARG A 21 -23.39 -23.50 23.74
C ARG A 21 -24.48 -24.40 23.14
N ALA A 22 -25.58 -24.66 23.83
CA ALA A 22 -26.73 -25.36 23.25
C ALA A 22 -27.34 -24.57 22.09
N TRP A 23 -27.49 -23.27 22.26
CA TRP A 23 -27.90 -22.37 21.19
C TRP A 23 -26.94 -22.40 19.99
N ALA A 24 -25.61 -22.27 20.23
CA ALA A 24 -24.61 -22.37 19.19
C ALA A 24 -24.65 -23.74 18.46
N ALA A 25 -24.89 -24.83 19.16
CA ALA A 25 -25.07 -26.16 18.58
C ALA A 25 -26.27 -26.20 17.62
N ARG A 26 -27.40 -25.60 18.00
CA ARG A 26 -28.58 -25.50 17.14
C ARG A 26 -28.32 -24.65 15.92
N LEU A 27 -27.65 -23.48 16.07
CA LEU A 27 -27.24 -22.63 14.97
C LEU A 27 -26.30 -23.35 13.99
N LEU A 28 -25.36 -24.14 14.49
CA LEU A 28 -24.37 -24.81 13.65
C LEU A 28 -24.94 -26.02 12.89
N TRP A 29 -25.70 -26.86 13.54
CA TRP A 29 -26.16 -28.13 12.96
C TRP A 29 -27.61 -28.15 12.49
N GLY A 30 -28.42 -27.15 12.86
CA GLY A 30 -29.77 -27.03 12.38
C GLY A 30 -29.84 -26.87 10.87
N ASP A 31 -30.74 -27.59 10.22
CA ASP A 31 -30.90 -27.60 8.76
C ASP A 31 -32.11 -26.79 8.27
N ARG A 32 -32.75 -26.07 9.19
CA ARG A 32 -33.87 -25.17 8.92
C ARG A 32 -33.48 -23.71 9.18
N LEU A 33 -34.13 -22.78 8.48
CA LEU A 33 -33.87 -21.34 8.69
C LEU A 33 -34.26 -20.91 10.11
N GLU A 34 -35.33 -21.49 10.67
CA GLU A 34 -35.75 -21.22 12.03
C GLU A 34 -34.68 -21.61 13.07
N ASP A 35 -33.87 -22.61 12.79
CA ASP A 35 -32.75 -23.00 13.68
C ASP A 35 -31.64 -21.94 13.67
N LYS A 36 -31.45 -21.24 12.53
CA LYS A 36 -30.47 -20.14 12.39
C LYS A 36 -30.93 -18.85 13.05
N LEU A 37 -32.25 -18.70 13.24
CA LEU A 37 -32.87 -17.49 13.76
C LEU A 37 -33.49 -17.66 15.15
N CYS A 38 -33.24 -18.81 15.81
CA CYS A 38 -33.78 -19.09 17.14
C CYS A 38 -33.10 -18.27 18.23
N ASP A 39 -33.84 -18.01 19.32
CA ASP A 39 -33.29 -17.39 20.51
C ASP A 39 -32.62 -18.44 21.44
N VAL A 40 -31.86 -17.93 22.42
CA VAL A 40 -31.25 -18.76 23.46
C VAL A 40 -32.35 -19.31 24.39
N ASP A 41 -32.40 -20.61 24.52
CA ASP A 41 -33.20 -21.26 25.61
C ASP A 41 -32.33 -21.35 26.88
N PRO A 42 -32.62 -20.57 27.93
CA PRO A 42 -31.82 -20.53 29.13
C PRO A 42 -31.79 -21.88 29.91
N GLU A 43 -32.77 -22.73 29.67
CA GLU A 43 -32.90 -24.07 30.33
C GLU A 43 -32.23 -25.19 29.51
N ALA A 44 -31.69 -24.89 28.34
CA ALA A 44 -31.04 -25.88 27.48
C ALA A 44 -29.74 -26.42 28.09
N ASN A 45 -29.58 -27.73 28.01
CA ASN A 45 -28.40 -28.42 28.52
C ASN A 45 -27.17 -28.17 27.65
N ASP A 46 -26.00 -28.05 28.29
CA ASP A 46 -24.70 -27.91 27.59
C ASP A 46 -24.40 -29.15 26.74
N PRO A 47 -24.26 -29.04 25.42
CA PRO A 47 -23.96 -30.17 24.53
C PRO A 47 -22.51 -30.67 24.62
N GLY A 48 -21.69 -30.01 25.42
CA GLY A 48 -20.25 -30.26 25.45
C GLY A 48 -19.46 -29.47 24.36
N SER A 49 -18.15 -29.65 24.36
CA SER A 49 -17.26 -28.97 23.38
C SER A 49 -17.08 -29.79 22.11
N VAL A 50 -16.92 -29.07 20.99
CA VAL A 50 -16.59 -29.64 19.68
C VAL A 50 -15.09 -29.48 19.42
N ARG A 51 -14.40 -30.55 19.04
CA ARG A 51 -12.95 -30.52 18.76
C ARG A 51 -12.66 -30.14 17.32
N SER A 52 -13.41 -30.64 16.36
CA SER A 52 -13.20 -30.38 14.93
C SER A 52 -14.43 -29.77 14.28
N ALA A 53 -14.22 -28.92 13.27
CA ALA A 53 -15.31 -28.40 12.47
C ALA A 53 -15.96 -29.50 11.62
N PRO A 54 -17.29 -29.48 11.42
CA PRO A 54 -17.89 -30.29 10.36
C PRO A 54 -17.42 -29.81 8.97
N ALA A 55 -17.52 -30.69 7.98
CA ALA A 55 -17.16 -30.34 6.59
C ALA A 55 -17.99 -29.16 6.06
N ALA A 56 -19.25 -29.07 6.50
CA ALA A 56 -20.15 -27.94 6.26
C ALA A 56 -21.11 -27.81 7.46
N PRO A 57 -21.65 -26.60 7.73
CA PRO A 57 -22.73 -26.43 8.70
C PRO A 57 -24.02 -27.05 8.21
N GLY A 58 -24.95 -27.37 9.10
CA GLY A 58 -26.32 -27.72 8.74
C GLY A 58 -26.98 -26.53 8.05
N ARG A 59 -27.65 -26.74 6.92
CA ARG A 59 -28.30 -25.65 6.17
C ARG A 59 -29.54 -26.15 5.42
N PRO A 60 -30.56 -25.29 5.22
CA PRO A 60 -31.64 -25.58 4.30
C PRO A 60 -31.15 -25.95 2.91
N ALA A 61 -31.86 -26.80 2.18
CA ALA A 61 -31.44 -27.32 0.87
C ALA A 61 -31.03 -26.23 -0.14
N GLY A 62 -31.71 -25.10 -0.17
CA GLY A 62 -31.37 -23.96 -1.04
C GLY A 62 -30.14 -23.17 -0.63
N LEU A 63 -29.58 -23.41 0.57
CA LEU A 63 -28.45 -22.69 1.12
C LEU A 63 -27.20 -23.57 1.30
N THR A 64 -27.21 -24.80 0.85
CA THR A 64 -26.06 -25.71 0.90
C THR A 64 -24.96 -25.28 -0.07
N PHE A 65 -23.70 -25.52 0.34
CA PHE A 65 -22.56 -25.17 -0.54
C PHE A 65 -22.52 -26.09 -1.76
N GLY A 66 -22.33 -25.51 -2.94
CA GLY A 66 -22.04 -26.26 -4.15
C GLY A 66 -20.61 -26.82 -4.16
N ALA A 67 -20.32 -27.72 -5.11
CA ALA A 67 -18.98 -28.27 -5.30
C ALA A 67 -17.93 -27.19 -5.64
N ARG A 68 -18.37 -26.07 -6.19
CA ARG A 68 -17.55 -24.87 -6.48
C ARG A 68 -18.33 -23.63 -6.07
N ASP A 69 -17.61 -22.63 -5.53
CA ASP A 69 -18.23 -21.33 -5.26
C ASP A 69 -18.71 -20.66 -6.53
N PRO A 70 -19.88 -20.02 -6.51
CA PRO A 70 -20.28 -19.12 -7.57
C PRO A 70 -19.26 -17.98 -7.69
N ARG A 71 -19.14 -17.42 -8.89
CA ARG A 71 -18.33 -16.21 -9.07
C ARG A 71 -18.97 -15.06 -8.25
N PRO A 72 -18.17 -14.22 -7.58
CA PRO A 72 -18.70 -13.08 -6.85
C PRO A 72 -19.58 -12.23 -7.76
N HIS A 73 -20.80 -11.98 -7.31
CA HIS A 73 -21.72 -11.10 -8.03
C HIS A 73 -21.27 -9.65 -7.86
N LYS A 74 -20.83 -9.03 -8.97
CA LYS A 74 -20.46 -7.61 -9.01
C LYS A 74 -21.33 -6.90 -10.05
N PRO A 75 -22.57 -6.59 -9.70
CA PRO A 75 -23.51 -5.97 -10.65
C PRO A 75 -23.01 -4.57 -11.04
N SER A 76 -23.19 -4.21 -12.31
CA SER A 76 -23.02 -2.84 -12.79
C SER A 76 -24.16 -1.95 -12.27
N ASP A 77 -23.99 -0.63 -12.30
CA ASP A 77 -25.08 0.30 -11.93
C ASP A 77 -26.31 0.13 -12.82
N ALA A 78 -26.10 -0.17 -14.10
CA ALA A 78 -27.20 -0.47 -15.03
C ALA A 78 -27.96 -1.75 -14.61
N ALA A 79 -27.28 -2.79 -14.16
CA ALA A 79 -27.93 -4.00 -13.66
C ALA A 79 -28.69 -3.74 -12.35
N LEU A 80 -28.12 -2.92 -11.46
CA LEU A 80 -28.76 -2.55 -10.18
C LEU A 80 -29.99 -1.64 -10.33
N ALA A 81 -30.29 -1.14 -11.53
CA ALA A 81 -31.59 -0.49 -11.79
C ALA A 81 -32.75 -1.48 -11.60
N ASP A 82 -32.52 -2.79 -11.84
CA ASP A 82 -33.51 -3.84 -11.60
C ASP A 82 -33.58 -4.18 -10.09
N PRO A 83 -34.81 -4.14 -9.47
CA PRO A 83 -35.03 -4.56 -8.10
C PRO A 83 -34.52 -5.99 -7.80
N GLN A 84 -34.71 -6.93 -8.72
CA GLN A 84 -34.28 -8.32 -8.51
C GLN A 84 -32.76 -8.43 -8.45
N ALA A 85 -32.02 -7.64 -9.24
CA ALA A 85 -30.57 -7.60 -9.15
C ALA A 85 -30.08 -7.03 -7.81
N ARG A 86 -30.81 -6.05 -7.23
CA ARG A 86 -30.54 -5.56 -5.86
C ARG A 86 -30.88 -6.62 -4.81
N GLY A 87 -31.99 -7.34 -4.99
CA GLY A 87 -32.33 -8.47 -4.12
C GLY A 87 -31.28 -9.57 -4.14
N ALA A 88 -30.74 -9.92 -5.31
CA ALA A 88 -29.65 -10.90 -5.45
C ALA A 88 -28.34 -10.42 -4.79
N LEU A 89 -28.04 -9.12 -4.84
CA LEU A 89 -26.90 -8.54 -4.09
C LEU A 89 -27.10 -8.67 -2.58
N LEU A 90 -28.30 -8.37 -2.07
CA LEU A 90 -28.62 -8.51 -0.65
C LEU A 90 -28.62 -9.97 -0.20
N HIS A 91 -28.94 -10.91 -1.10
CA HIS A 91 -28.82 -12.35 -0.86
C HIS A 91 -27.35 -12.76 -0.61
N ASP A 92 -26.40 -12.20 -1.34
CA ASP A 92 -24.97 -12.44 -1.06
C ASP A 92 -24.59 -11.94 0.33
N PHE A 93 -25.08 -10.77 0.76
CA PHE A 93 -24.83 -10.25 2.10
C PHE A 93 -25.49 -11.11 3.18
N ALA A 94 -26.75 -11.51 2.99
CA ALA A 94 -27.43 -12.44 3.90
C ALA A 94 -26.67 -13.75 4.08
N ASN A 95 -26.05 -14.27 3.00
CA ASN A 95 -25.18 -15.44 3.12
C ASN A 95 -23.90 -15.15 3.89
N HIS A 96 -23.34 -13.93 3.82
CA HIS A 96 -22.16 -13.56 4.63
C HIS A 96 -22.52 -13.53 6.12
N GLU A 97 -23.68 -12.96 6.50
CA GLU A 97 -24.16 -12.98 7.89
C GLU A 97 -24.42 -14.41 8.38
N LEU A 98 -25.02 -15.26 7.54
CA LEU A 98 -25.22 -16.67 7.87
C LEU A 98 -23.89 -17.39 8.09
N LEU A 99 -22.87 -17.13 7.27
CA LEU A 99 -21.53 -17.70 7.45
C LEU A 99 -20.84 -17.19 8.72
N ALA A 100 -20.95 -15.90 9.04
CA ALA A 100 -20.43 -15.30 10.26
C ALA A 100 -21.08 -15.94 11.50
N LEU A 101 -22.40 -16.04 11.50
CA LEU A 101 -23.20 -16.69 12.53
C LEU A 101 -22.74 -18.16 12.77
N GLU A 102 -22.59 -18.94 11.72
CA GLU A 102 -22.16 -20.36 11.81
C GLU A 102 -20.73 -20.50 12.31
N LEU A 103 -19.81 -19.63 11.87
CA LEU A 103 -18.42 -19.61 12.34
C LEU A 103 -18.29 -19.16 13.80
N MET A 104 -19.06 -18.17 14.24
CA MET A 104 -19.12 -17.74 15.64
C MET A 104 -19.75 -18.81 16.53
N ALA A 105 -20.78 -19.49 16.04
CA ALA A 105 -21.35 -20.65 16.73
C ALA A 105 -20.32 -21.78 16.92
N LEU A 106 -19.52 -22.07 15.88
CA LEU A 106 -18.42 -23.02 15.99
C LEU A 106 -17.38 -22.58 17.03
N GLN A 107 -17.04 -21.30 17.09
CA GLN A 107 -16.11 -20.77 18.10
C GLN A 107 -16.68 -20.91 19.52
N LEU A 108 -17.98 -20.63 19.73
CA LEU A 108 -18.63 -20.84 21.02
C LEU A 108 -18.61 -22.31 21.49
N LEU A 109 -18.75 -23.25 20.56
CA LEU A 109 -18.68 -24.69 20.87
C LEU A 109 -17.24 -25.17 21.15
N ARG A 110 -16.24 -24.54 20.55
CA ARG A 110 -14.82 -24.80 20.85
C ARG A 110 -14.37 -24.16 22.16
N ALA A 111 -15.14 -23.23 22.71
CA ALA A 111 -14.79 -22.31 23.77
C ALA A 111 -14.76 -22.90 25.20
N ALA A 112 -14.63 -24.21 25.41
CA ALA A 112 -14.67 -24.83 26.72
C ALA A 112 -13.66 -24.23 27.72
N ALA A 113 -12.55 -23.67 27.27
CA ALA A 113 -11.48 -23.07 28.07
C ALA A 113 -11.38 -21.54 27.95
N LEU A 114 -12.30 -20.88 27.24
CA LEU A 114 -12.23 -19.43 27.01
C LEU A 114 -12.87 -18.63 28.15
N PRO A 115 -12.42 -17.38 28.39
CA PRO A 115 -12.99 -16.57 29.47
C PRO A 115 -14.50 -16.35 29.28
N PRO A 116 -15.32 -16.45 30.35
CA PRO A 116 -16.77 -16.20 30.26
C PRO A 116 -17.15 -14.86 29.63
N ALA A 117 -16.36 -13.83 29.89
CA ALA A 117 -16.56 -12.49 29.29
C ALA A 117 -16.36 -12.48 27.76
N PHE A 118 -15.44 -13.30 27.23
CA PHE A 118 -15.29 -13.50 25.78
C PHE A 118 -16.52 -14.20 25.19
N VAL A 119 -16.93 -15.31 25.80
CA VAL A 119 -18.08 -16.12 25.34
C VAL A 119 -19.36 -15.25 25.28
N ARG A 120 -19.60 -14.44 26.30
CA ARG A 120 -20.76 -13.52 26.33
C ARG A 120 -20.66 -12.41 25.30
N GLY A 121 -19.47 -11.85 25.12
CA GLY A 121 -19.23 -10.84 24.08
C GLY A 121 -19.45 -11.38 22.67
N LEU A 122 -18.92 -12.57 22.38
CA LEU A 122 -19.11 -13.25 21.10
C LEU A 122 -20.60 -13.63 20.88
N ALA A 123 -21.31 -14.06 21.93
CA ALA A 123 -22.76 -14.33 21.84
C ALA A 123 -23.58 -13.05 21.57
N ALA A 124 -23.13 -11.88 22.03
CA ALA A 124 -23.76 -10.61 21.70
C ALA A 124 -23.56 -10.25 20.21
N VAL A 125 -22.33 -10.36 19.70
CA VAL A 125 -22.04 -10.17 18.27
C VAL A 125 -22.90 -11.13 17.43
N LEU A 126 -22.97 -12.41 17.80
CA LEU A 126 -23.74 -13.41 17.08
C LEU A 126 -25.25 -13.07 17.01
N ARG A 127 -25.82 -12.42 18.05
CA ARG A 127 -27.21 -11.92 18.00
C ARG A 127 -27.37 -10.76 17.03
N ASP A 128 -26.36 -9.90 16.91
CA ASP A 128 -26.38 -8.85 15.90
C ASP A 128 -26.36 -9.45 14.50
N GLU A 129 -25.53 -10.48 14.23
CA GLU A 129 -25.52 -11.20 12.94
C GLU A 129 -26.89 -11.86 12.63
N GLN A 130 -27.55 -12.43 13.63
CA GLN A 130 -28.93 -12.92 13.43
C GLN A 130 -29.91 -11.81 13.06
N ARG A 131 -29.76 -10.62 13.66
CA ARG A 131 -30.57 -9.45 13.35
C ARG A 131 -30.29 -8.96 11.92
N HIS A 132 -29.02 -8.86 11.52
CA HIS A 132 -28.63 -8.48 10.16
C HIS A 132 -29.19 -9.47 9.14
N LEU A 133 -29.07 -10.78 9.40
CA LEU A 133 -29.62 -11.82 8.54
C LEU A 133 -31.13 -11.64 8.33
N ARG A 134 -31.93 -11.40 9.40
CA ARG A 134 -33.36 -11.14 9.29
C ARG A 134 -33.64 -9.91 8.42
N LEU A 135 -32.93 -8.81 8.68
CA LEU A 135 -33.11 -7.55 7.93
C LEU A 135 -32.80 -7.72 6.44
N TYR A 136 -31.76 -8.48 6.10
CA TYR A 136 -31.45 -8.77 4.69
C TYR A 136 -32.52 -9.67 4.06
N ILE A 137 -33.01 -10.70 4.76
CA ILE A 137 -34.07 -11.59 4.30
C ILE A 137 -35.35 -10.77 4.01
N ASP A 138 -35.78 -9.92 4.94
CA ASP A 138 -36.97 -9.09 4.79
C ASP A 138 -36.82 -8.13 3.60
N ARG A 139 -35.65 -7.48 3.50
CA ARG A 139 -35.41 -6.50 2.42
C ARG A 139 -35.33 -7.14 1.04
N MET A 140 -34.60 -8.25 0.87
CA MET A 140 -34.54 -8.94 -0.43
C MET A 140 -35.88 -9.53 -0.83
N GLY A 141 -36.67 -10.01 0.15
CA GLY A 141 -38.06 -10.45 -0.07
C GLY A 141 -38.95 -9.34 -0.65
N ALA A 142 -38.81 -8.11 -0.11
CA ALA A 142 -39.51 -6.94 -0.66
C ALA A 142 -39.05 -6.57 -2.09
N LEU A 143 -37.84 -7.02 -2.49
CA LEU A 143 -37.32 -6.85 -3.85
C LEU A 143 -37.65 -8.06 -4.77
N GLY A 144 -38.42 -9.04 -4.29
CA GLY A 144 -38.84 -10.20 -5.06
C GLY A 144 -37.82 -11.34 -5.15
N VAL A 145 -36.86 -11.44 -4.22
CA VAL A 145 -35.87 -12.52 -4.16
C VAL A 145 -36.00 -13.26 -2.82
N ALA A 146 -36.15 -14.58 -2.87
CA ALA A 146 -36.19 -15.42 -1.67
C ALA A 146 -34.79 -15.86 -1.24
N PHE A 147 -34.58 -16.00 0.10
CA PHE A 147 -33.31 -16.51 0.61
C PHE A 147 -33.14 -18.00 0.28
N GLY A 148 -32.06 -18.33 -0.45
CA GLY A 148 -31.82 -19.66 -1.01
C GLY A 148 -32.19 -19.81 -2.48
N GLU A 149 -32.70 -18.75 -3.12
CA GLU A 149 -32.99 -18.73 -4.56
C GLU A 149 -31.74 -18.55 -5.42
N VAL A 150 -30.71 -17.89 -4.86
CA VAL A 150 -29.42 -17.67 -5.52
C VAL A 150 -28.37 -18.61 -4.91
N PRO A 151 -27.47 -19.24 -5.71
CA PRO A 151 -26.41 -20.09 -5.20
C PRO A 151 -25.52 -19.36 -4.20
N VAL A 152 -25.20 -19.99 -3.07
CA VAL A 152 -24.41 -19.41 -1.98
C VAL A 152 -22.91 -19.72 -2.10
N ASN A 153 -22.10 -18.80 -1.59
CA ASN A 153 -20.65 -18.91 -1.51
C ASN A 153 -20.23 -19.44 -0.14
N GLY A 154 -19.33 -20.43 -0.09
CA GLY A 154 -18.83 -21.03 1.16
C GLY A 154 -17.40 -20.60 1.54
N PHE A 155 -16.87 -19.54 0.96
CA PHE A 155 -15.47 -19.12 1.14
C PHE A 155 -15.10 -18.90 2.61
N PHE A 156 -15.91 -18.16 3.39
CA PHE A 156 -15.61 -17.87 4.80
C PHE A 156 -15.53 -19.16 5.62
N TRP A 157 -16.46 -20.09 5.38
CA TRP A 157 -16.45 -21.38 6.07
C TRP A 157 -15.16 -22.15 5.78
N ARG A 158 -14.80 -22.30 4.49
CA ARG A 158 -13.58 -23.03 4.12
C ARG A 158 -12.30 -22.38 4.60
N ALA A 159 -12.29 -21.05 4.73
CA ALA A 159 -11.13 -20.31 5.20
C ALA A 159 -10.95 -20.37 6.71
N LEU A 160 -12.04 -20.30 7.48
CA LEU A 160 -11.97 -20.13 8.93
C LEU A 160 -12.36 -21.37 9.75
N ALA A 161 -13.27 -22.22 9.26
CA ALA A 161 -13.67 -23.41 10.03
C ALA A 161 -12.50 -24.36 10.35
N PRO A 162 -11.48 -24.54 9.50
CA PRO A 162 -10.31 -25.35 9.83
C PRO A 162 -9.37 -24.71 10.88
N VAL A 163 -9.51 -23.41 11.17
CA VAL A 163 -8.63 -22.69 12.09
C VAL A 163 -9.04 -23.01 13.53
N GLU A 164 -8.24 -23.83 14.20
CA GLU A 164 -8.53 -24.30 15.56
C GLU A 164 -8.00 -23.36 16.65
N GLU A 165 -6.93 -22.60 16.36
CA GLU A 165 -6.32 -21.68 17.31
C GLU A 165 -7.25 -20.48 17.54
N PRO A 166 -7.67 -20.21 18.81
CA PRO A 166 -8.71 -19.22 19.10
C PRO A 166 -8.37 -17.78 18.69
N LEU A 167 -7.10 -17.38 18.84
CA LEU A 167 -6.65 -16.06 18.45
C LEU A 167 -6.71 -15.88 16.93
N ALA A 168 -6.20 -16.86 16.16
CA ALA A 168 -6.21 -16.80 14.72
C ALA A 168 -7.64 -16.83 14.15
N ALA A 169 -8.53 -17.65 14.74
CA ALA A 169 -9.94 -17.70 14.35
C ALA A 169 -10.66 -16.36 14.62
N LEU A 170 -10.44 -15.76 15.80
CA LEU A 170 -10.96 -14.44 16.16
C LEU A 170 -10.47 -13.36 15.20
N GLU A 171 -9.17 -13.31 14.95
CA GLU A 171 -8.56 -12.29 14.11
C GLU A 171 -8.97 -12.43 12.64
N GLY A 172 -9.06 -13.66 12.14
CA GLY A 172 -9.56 -13.94 10.80
C GLY A 172 -10.99 -13.45 10.59
N MET A 173 -11.85 -13.60 11.61
CA MET A 173 -13.21 -13.06 11.58
C MET A 173 -13.18 -11.53 11.72
N SER A 174 -12.71 -11.03 12.85
CA SER A 174 -12.90 -9.61 13.21
C SER A 174 -11.94 -8.67 12.50
N LEU A 175 -10.63 -9.01 12.44
CA LEU A 175 -9.61 -8.12 11.88
C LEU A 175 -9.54 -8.23 10.35
N VAL A 176 -10.09 -9.28 9.75
CA VAL A 176 -10.09 -9.42 8.29
C VAL A 176 -11.49 -9.19 7.73
N LEU A 177 -12.46 -10.04 8.07
CA LEU A 177 -13.76 -10.04 7.40
C LEU A 177 -14.68 -8.90 7.87
N GLU A 178 -14.90 -8.75 9.20
CA GLU A 178 -15.73 -7.66 9.75
C GLU A 178 -15.11 -6.28 9.48
N GLN A 179 -13.77 -6.18 9.60
CA GLN A 179 -13.06 -4.94 9.24
C GLN A 179 -13.25 -4.56 7.77
N ALA A 180 -13.24 -5.51 6.85
CA ALA A 180 -13.49 -5.26 5.43
C ALA A 180 -14.96 -4.88 5.18
N ASN A 181 -15.89 -5.42 5.98
CA ASN A 181 -17.31 -5.13 5.86
C ASN A 181 -17.64 -3.65 6.10
N LEU A 182 -16.85 -2.94 6.94
CA LEU A 182 -16.94 -1.47 7.05
C LEU A 182 -16.83 -0.76 5.70
N ASP A 183 -15.93 -1.21 4.85
CA ASP A 183 -15.72 -0.63 3.52
C ASP A 183 -16.85 -1.02 2.55
N PHE A 184 -17.28 -2.29 2.60
CA PHE A 184 -18.35 -2.79 1.73
C PHE A 184 -19.69 -2.16 2.05
N CYS A 185 -20.04 -2.00 3.31
CA CYS A 185 -21.28 -1.31 3.72
C CYS A 185 -21.32 0.12 3.19
N ARG A 186 -20.24 0.89 3.37
CA ARG A 186 -20.17 2.28 2.85
C ARG A 186 -20.23 2.34 1.33
N TYR A 187 -19.51 1.45 0.65
CA TYR A 187 -19.50 1.39 -0.81
C TYR A 187 -20.89 1.10 -1.37
N TRP A 188 -21.55 0.07 -0.87
CA TRP A 188 -22.85 -0.32 -1.40
C TRP A 188 -24.00 0.60 -0.95
N ALA A 189 -23.96 1.11 0.29
CA ALA A 189 -24.93 2.10 0.75
C ALA A 189 -24.93 3.36 -0.14
N ALA A 190 -23.74 3.87 -0.49
CA ALA A 190 -23.62 5.03 -1.38
C ALA A 190 -24.20 4.75 -2.78
N ARG A 191 -23.91 3.58 -3.36
CA ARG A 191 -24.42 3.20 -4.69
C ARG A 191 -25.95 2.99 -4.70
N LEU A 192 -26.48 2.25 -3.73
CA LEU A 192 -27.92 2.00 -3.64
C LEU A 192 -28.70 3.30 -3.40
N ARG A 193 -28.16 4.20 -2.57
CA ARG A 193 -28.73 5.54 -2.35
C ARG A 193 -28.72 6.36 -3.63
N GLY A 194 -27.64 6.30 -4.42
CA GLY A 194 -27.56 6.96 -5.73
C GLY A 194 -28.57 6.45 -6.75
N LEU A 195 -29.04 5.20 -6.59
CA LEU A 195 -30.08 4.58 -7.41
C LEU A 195 -31.50 4.79 -6.84
N GLY A 196 -31.64 5.53 -5.73
CA GLY A 196 -32.91 5.79 -5.08
C GLY A 196 -33.39 4.69 -4.11
N ASP A 197 -32.60 3.63 -3.91
CA ASP A 197 -32.92 2.57 -2.94
C ASP A 197 -32.43 2.96 -1.54
N VAL A 198 -33.15 3.91 -0.93
CA VAL A 198 -32.81 4.46 0.38
C VAL A 198 -32.98 3.46 1.53
N GLU A 199 -33.88 2.48 1.38
CA GLU A 199 -34.15 1.47 2.41
C GLU A 199 -32.98 0.47 2.50
N SER A 200 -32.54 -0.06 1.35
CA SER A 200 -31.36 -0.94 1.33
C SER A 200 -30.09 -0.20 1.76
N ALA A 201 -29.96 1.09 1.43
CA ALA A 201 -28.83 1.90 1.90
C ALA A 201 -28.88 2.13 3.42
N ALA A 202 -30.05 2.37 4.00
CA ALA A 202 -30.22 2.55 5.45
C ALA A 202 -29.92 1.26 6.23
N LEU A 203 -30.27 0.10 5.67
CA LEU A 203 -29.91 -1.20 6.24
C LEU A 203 -28.40 -1.36 6.31
N LEU A 204 -27.69 -1.05 5.22
CA LEU A 204 -26.21 -1.12 5.19
C LEU A 204 -25.53 -0.11 6.13
N ASP A 205 -26.14 1.08 6.33
CA ASP A 205 -25.64 2.04 7.33
C ASP A 205 -25.81 1.51 8.77
N LEU A 206 -26.91 0.79 9.04
CA LEU A 206 -27.14 0.13 10.34
C LEU A 206 -26.07 -0.96 10.57
N VAL A 207 -25.90 -1.87 9.62
CA VAL A 207 -24.87 -2.92 9.69
C VAL A 207 -23.48 -2.30 9.92
N TYR A 208 -23.14 -1.25 9.19
CA TYR A 208 -21.87 -0.52 9.37
C TYR A 208 -21.62 -0.07 10.81
N GLU A 209 -22.64 0.48 11.49
CA GLU A 209 -22.50 0.92 12.88
C GLU A 209 -22.26 -0.24 13.85
N ASP A 210 -22.92 -1.37 13.63
CA ASP A 210 -22.73 -2.56 14.45
C ASP A 210 -21.35 -3.20 14.20
N GLU A 211 -20.86 -3.24 12.95
CA GLU A 211 -19.54 -3.76 12.58
C GLU A 211 -18.38 -3.04 13.29
N ILE A 212 -18.55 -1.75 13.60
CA ILE A 212 -17.59 -1.03 14.45
C ILE A 212 -17.51 -1.67 15.84
N GLY A 213 -18.65 -2.12 16.37
CA GLY A 213 -18.75 -2.84 17.64
C GLY A 213 -18.08 -4.22 17.60
N HIS A 214 -18.33 -4.96 16.53
CA HIS A 214 -17.77 -6.29 16.29
C HIS A 214 -16.24 -6.22 16.17
N LEU A 215 -15.72 -5.33 15.35
CA LEU A 215 -14.28 -5.09 15.21
C LEU A 215 -13.64 -4.67 16.56
N ARG A 216 -14.31 -3.80 17.34
CA ARG A 216 -13.84 -3.41 18.68
C ARG A 216 -13.76 -4.60 19.64
N HIS A 217 -14.73 -5.51 19.58
CA HIS A 217 -14.72 -6.76 20.35
C HIS A 217 -13.50 -7.62 19.97
N GLY A 218 -13.28 -7.83 18.67
CA GLY A 218 -12.15 -8.57 18.15
C GLY A 218 -10.80 -7.98 18.56
N LEU A 219 -10.61 -6.66 18.41
CA LEU A 219 -9.39 -5.94 18.81
C LEU A 219 -9.10 -6.09 20.31
N ARG A 220 -10.15 -5.97 21.16
CA ARG A 220 -9.99 -6.11 22.62
C ARG A 220 -9.39 -7.45 22.98
N TRP A 221 -9.86 -8.54 22.38
CA TRP A 221 -9.42 -9.89 22.70
C TRP A 221 -8.14 -10.27 21.95
N SER A 222 -7.92 -9.80 20.72
CA SER A 222 -6.65 -9.92 20.02
C SER A 222 -5.52 -9.33 20.86
N ARG A 223 -5.67 -8.10 21.35
CA ARG A 223 -4.66 -7.42 22.17
C ARG A 223 -4.41 -8.12 23.52
N ARG A 224 -5.40 -8.83 24.04
CA ARG A 224 -5.26 -9.59 25.30
C ARG A 224 -4.52 -10.91 25.11
N TRP A 225 -4.65 -11.53 23.94
CA TRP A 225 -4.12 -12.89 23.68
C TRP A 225 -2.87 -12.88 22.80
N ARG A 226 -2.64 -11.83 22.04
CA ARG A 226 -1.47 -11.74 21.17
C ARG A 226 -0.16 -11.69 21.96
N PRO A 227 0.97 -12.15 21.38
CA PRO A 227 2.29 -12.02 21.98
C PRO A 227 2.62 -10.57 22.37
N PRO A 228 3.31 -10.34 23.50
CA PRO A 228 3.73 -9.00 23.91
C PRO A 228 4.55 -8.29 22.82
N GLY A 229 4.32 -6.99 22.65
CA GLY A 229 5.06 -6.15 21.71
C GLY A 229 4.56 -6.20 20.26
N GLN A 230 3.58 -7.03 19.93
CA GLN A 230 2.97 -7.02 18.59
C GLN A 230 1.92 -5.92 18.46
N SER A 231 1.94 -5.22 17.34
CA SER A 231 0.96 -4.20 16.94
C SER A 231 -0.26 -4.80 16.23
N ASP A 232 -1.31 -4.01 16.01
CA ASP A 232 -2.44 -4.44 15.17
C ASP A 232 -1.97 -4.73 13.74
N TRP A 233 -0.98 -3.98 13.23
CA TRP A 233 -0.40 -4.23 11.92
C TRP A 233 0.32 -5.59 11.85
N ASP A 234 1.10 -5.96 12.87
CA ASP A 234 1.78 -7.26 12.90
C ASP A 234 0.77 -8.41 12.86
N ARG A 235 -0.37 -8.25 13.53
CA ARG A 235 -1.45 -9.26 13.53
C ARG A 235 -2.15 -9.35 12.17
N LEU A 236 -2.37 -8.23 11.48
CA LEU A 236 -2.90 -8.22 10.12
C LEU A 236 -1.95 -8.90 9.12
N CYS A 237 -0.64 -8.64 9.25
CA CYS A 237 0.37 -9.30 8.43
C CYS A 237 0.52 -10.81 8.71
N ALA A 238 0.21 -11.24 9.92
CA ALA A 238 0.30 -12.65 10.32
C ALA A 238 -0.86 -13.52 9.81
N GLN A 239 -1.90 -12.92 9.21
CA GLN A 239 -3.05 -13.68 8.70
C GLN A 239 -2.63 -14.60 7.55
N PRO A 240 -2.89 -15.92 7.65
CA PRO A 240 -2.51 -16.86 6.61
C PRO A 240 -3.39 -16.70 5.36
N ALA A 241 -2.88 -17.11 4.19
CA ALA A 241 -3.74 -17.30 3.04
C ALA A 241 -4.87 -18.31 3.36
N PRO A 242 -6.10 -18.07 2.91
CA PRO A 242 -6.52 -17.07 1.93
C PRO A 242 -6.99 -15.72 2.51
N LEU A 243 -6.72 -15.45 3.80
CA LEU A 243 -7.22 -14.28 4.55
C LEU A 243 -6.22 -13.11 4.62
N GLY A 244 -5.16 -13.09 3.85
CA GLY A 244 -4.12 -12.06 3.89
C GLY A 244 -4.64 -10.62 3.72
N LEU A 245 -3.74 -9.64 3.87
CA LEU A 245 -4.01 -8.19 3.92
C LEU A 245 -4.99 -7.66 2.87
N GLY A 246 -4.96 -8.18 1.64
CA GLY A 246 -5.90 -7.79 0.58
C GLY A 246 -7.37 -8.10 0.88
N ARG A 247 -7.65 -8.93 1.89
CA ARG A 247 -9.01 -9.24 2.37
C ARG A 247 -9.49 -8.33 3.49
N CYS A 248 -8.59 -7.57 4.12
CA CYS A 248 -8.92 -6.68 5.24
C CYS A 248 -9.57 -5.37 4.80
N ARG A 249 -9.85 -5.21 3.51
CA ARG A 249 -10.39 -3.99 2.94
C ARG A 249 -11.31 -4.23 1.75
N GLY A 250 -12.25 -3.31 1.55
CA GLY A 250 -13.16 -3.26 0.41
C GLY A 250 -12.74 -2.23 -0.65
N PRO A 251 -13.66 -1.93 -1.60
CA PRO A 251 -13.39 -0.99 -2.70
C PRO A 251 -13.14 0.46 -2.26
N VAL A 252 -13.78 0.89 -1.18
CA VAL A 252 -13.63 2.23 -0.57
C VAL A 252 -13.07 2.03 0.82
N PHE A 253 -11.97 2.70 1.15
CA PHE A 253 -11.31 2.54 2.45
C PHE A 253 -11.92 3.49 3.49
N CYS A 254 -12.56 2.93 4.51
CA CYS A 254 -13.17 3.67 5.60
C CYS A 254 -12.23 3.76 6.82
N ALA A 255 -11.35 4.78 6.85
CA ALA A 255 -10.44 5.00 7.97
C ALA A 255 -11.19 5.37 9.27
N GLU A 256 -12.27 6.14 9.15
CA GLU A 256 -13.09 6.61 10.29
C GLU A 256 -13.68 5.45 11.08
N GLY A 257 -14.31 4.46 10.43
CA GLY A 257 -14.89 3.29 11.11
C GLY A 257 -13.84 2.50 11.88
N ARG A 258 -12.65 2.31 11.28
CA ARG A 258 -11.52 1.63 11.94
C ARG A 258 -11.02 2.40 13.15
N ALA A 259 -10.87 3.72 13.04
CA ALA A 259 -10.48 4.57 14.16
C ALA A 259 -11.51 4.54 15.30
N ARG A 260 -12.81 4.58 14.99
CA ARG A 260 -13.90 4.45 15.96
C ARG A 260 -13.92 3.08 16.65
N ALA A 261 -13.55 2.02 15.95
CA ALA A 261 -13.37 0.70 16.54
C ALA A 261 -12.12 0.63 17.44
N GLY A 262 -11.16 1.52 17.25
CA GLY A 262 -9.93 1.62 18.03
C GLY A 262 -8.74 0.90 17.39
N VAL A 263 -8.73 0.67 16.07
CA VAL A 263 -7.55 0.19 15.34
C VAL A 263 -6.42 1.21 15.48
N GLU A 264 -5.17 0.73 15.66
CA GLU A 264 -3.99 1.58 15.76
C GLU A 264 -3.80 2.44 14.48
N ALA A 265 -3.47 3.72 14.65
CA ALA A 265 -3.34 4.67 13.53
C ALA A 265 -2.37 4.16 12.45
N GLU A 266 -1.22 3.59 12.84
CA GLU A 266 -0.24 3.02 11.92
C GLU A 266 -0.84 1.88 11.08
N ALA A 267 -1.65 1.02 11.69
CA ALA A 267 -2.29 -0.09 10.97
C ALA A 267 -3.33 0.44 9.95
N ILE A 268 -4.08 1.50 10.31
CA ILE A 268 -5.03 2.15 9.39
C ILE A 268 -4.30 2.75 8.20
N GLU A 269 -3.21 3.49 8.42
CA GLU A 269 -2.43 4.13 7.36
C GLU A 269 -1.81 3.12 6.40
N ARG A 270 -1.21 2.06 6.93
CA ARG A 270 -0.61 0.99 6.14
C ARG A 270 -1.65 0.22 5.34
N LEU A 271 -2.79 -0.11 5.95
CA LEU A 271 -3.86 -0.81 5.28
C LEU A 271 -4.52 0.05 4.18
N ALA A 272 -4.62 1.36 4.38
CA ALA A 272 -5.14 2.30 3.37
C ALA A 272 -4.36 2.24 2.05
N VAL A 273 -3.05 2.01 2.12
CA VAL A 273 -2.17 1.94 0.94
C VAL A 273 -1.90 0.50 0.47
N GLU A 274 -2.36 -0.52 1.20
CA GLU A 274 -2.09 -1.93 0.88
C GLU A 274 -2.50 -2.28 -0.55
N GLY A 275 -3.71 -1.94 -0.98
CA GLY A 275 -4.22 -2.21 -2.33
C GLY A 275 -3.46 -1.49 -3.45
N ARG A 276 -2.63 -0.49 -3.14
CA ARG A 276 -1.81 0.28 -4.07
C ARG A 276 -0.33 -0.07 -3.95
N SER A 277 0.15 -0.28 -2.73
CA SER A 277 1.56 -0.48 -2.38
C SER A 277 1.84 -1.80 -1.65
N ARG A 278 0.86 -2.67 -1.50
CA ARG A 278 0.94 -3.97 -0.78
C ARG A 278 1.47 -3.82 0.65
N GLY A 279 0.98 -2.82 1.37
CA GLY A 279 1.43 -2.50 2.73
C GLY A 279 2.82 -1.85 2.82
N ARG A 280 3.47 -1.61 1.68
CA ARG A 280 4.68 -0.80 1.63
C ARG A 280 4.35 0.65 2.00
N LEU A 281 5.09 1.22 2.92
CA LEU A 281 4.93 2.63 3.24
C LEU A 281 5.17 3.49 1.99
N PRO A 282 4.40 4.59 1.79
CA PRO A 282 4.56 5.48 0.65
C PRO A 282 5.99 6.00 0.57
N ALA A 283 6.68 5.77 -0.54
CA ALA A 283 7.93 6.47 -0.82
C ALA A 283 7.64 7.93 -1.16
N VAL A 284 8.52 8.83 -0.72
CA VAL A 284 8.42 10.26 -1.01
C VAL A 284 9.44 10.62 -2.09
N TRP A 285 8.92 10.97 -3.26
CA TRP A 285 9.73 11.30 -4.41
C TRP A 285 9.89 12.80 -4.58
N SER A 286 11.05 13.21 -5.08
CA SER A 286 11.32 14.59 -5.49
C SER A 286 12.20 14.63 -6.73
N PHE A 287 11.99 15.61 -7.59
CA PHE A 287 12.77 15.84 -8.80
C PHE A 287 13.46 17.19 -8.74
N ASP A 288 14.79 17.19 -8.92
CA ASP A 288 15.58 18.39 -9.07
C ASP A 288 16.42 18.28 -10.35
N PRO A 289 16.11 19.04 -11.41
CA PRO A 289 16.90 19.02 -12.64
C PRO A 289 18.30 19.64 -12.47
N GLY A 290 18.59 20.27 -11.35
CA GLY A 290 19.89 20.87 -11.01
C GLY A 290 20.74 20.02 -10.07
N VAL A 291 20.59 18.70 -10.11
CA VAL A 291 21.30 17.76 -9.23
C VAL A 291 22.83 17.88 -9.37
N GLU A 292 23.35 18.12 -10.56
CA GLU A 292 24.79 18.30 -10.78
C GLU A 292 25.31 19.61 -10.18
N GLU A 293 24.50 20.68 -10.20
CA GLU A 293 24.82 21.95 -9.52
C GLU A 293 24.81 21.79 -8.00
N ALA A 294 23.89 20.98 -7.47
CA ALA A 294 23.85 20.62 -6.05
C ALA A 294 25.07 19.76 -5.67
N ALA A 295 25.47 18.81 -6.52
CA ALA A 295 26.68 17.99 -6.32
C ALA A 295 27.93 18.85 -6.31
N LEU A 296 28.06 19.81 -7.24
CA LEU A 296 29.16 20.78 -7.25
C LEU A 296 29.21 21.60 -5.95
N ALA A 297 28.06 22.10 -5.48
CA ALA A 297 27.97 22.86 -4.25
C ALA A 297 28.49 22.06 -3.05
N LEU A 298 28.08 20.78 -2.95
CA LEU A 298 28.56 19.86 -1.90
C LEU A 298 30.06 19.55 -2.05
N ALA A 299 30.53 19.26 -3.27
CA ALA A 299 31.93 18.92 -3.54
C ALA A 299 32.88 20.08 -3.24
N THR A 300 32.43 21.32 -3.41
CA THR A 300 33.26 22.52 -3.25
C THR A 300 33.00 23.30 -1.97
N GLY A 301 31.99 22.93 -1.17
CA GLY A 301 31.55 23.68 0.02
C GLY A 301 30.95 25.06 -0.31
N ARG A 302 30.65 25.35 -1.57
CA ARG A 302 30.08 26.65 -2.01
C ARG A 302 28.56 26.58 -2.04
N PRO A 303 27.83 27.62 -1.62
CA PRO A 303 26.38 27.63 -1.65
C PRO A 303 25.85 27.55 -3.09
N ARG A 304 24.81 26.72 -3.29
CA ARG A 304 24.11 26.66 -4.58
C ARG A 304 23.22 27.89 -4.78
N ALA A 305 23.48 28.65 -5.83
CA ALA A 305 22.61 29.77 -6.25
C ALA A 305 21.60 29.27 -7.29
N VAL A 306 20.30 29.19 -6.94
CA VAL A 306 19.24 28.79 -7.87
C VAL A 306 18.54 30.02 -8.42
N SER A 307 18.64 30.25 -9.73
CA SER A 307 18.00 31.38 -10.42
C SER A 307 16.48 31.21 -10.53
N ALA A 308 15.73 32.29 -10.73
CA ALA A 308 14.29 32.22 -10.93
C ALA A 308 13.88 31.34 -12.13
N PRO A 309 14.54 31.41 -13.30
CA PRO A 309 14.27 30.47 -14.40
C PRO A 309 14.55 29.01 -14.04
N ALA A 310 15.61 28.74 -13.27
CA ALA A 310 15.91 27.37 -12.84
C ALA A 310 14.83 26.82 -11.90
N ARG A 311 14.30 27.64 -10.98
CA ARG A 311 13.16 27.27 -10.14
C ARG A 311 11.89 27.01 -10.94
N ALA A 312 11.60 27.83 -11.95
CA ALA A 312 10.45 27.64 -12.85
C ALA A 312 10.57 26.31 -13.60
N LEU A 313 11.76 26.02 -14.16
CA LEU A 313 12.04 24.76 -14.85
C LEU A 313 11.89 23.54 -13.91
N ALA A 314 12.37 23.63 -12.68
CA ALA A 314 12.22 22.57 -11.70
C ALA A 314 10.73 22.29 -11.39
N ALA A 315 9.90 23.33 -11.30
CA ALA A 315 8.47 23.19 -11.10
C ALA A 315 7.76 22.58 -12.32
N ASP A 316 8.19 22.91 -13.54
CA ASP A 316 7.62 22.35 -14.77
C ASP A 316 7.99 20.85 -14.93
N LEU A 317 9.17 20.46 -14.48
CA LEU A 317 9.67 19.10 -14.59
C LEU A 317 9.38 18.23 -13.37
N ALA A 318 8.69 18.75 -12.36
CA ALA A 318 8.44 18.02 -11.10
C ALA A 318 7.72 16.66 -11.30
N LEU A 319 6.96 16.51 -12.39
CA LEU A 319 6.24 15.27 -12.72
C LEU A 319 7.08 14.22 -13.49
N VAL A 320 8.34 14.49 -13.83
CA VAL A 320 9.20 13.53 -14.55
C VAL A 320 9.25 12.15 -13.89
N PRO A 321 9.30 12.02 -12.54
CA PRO A 321 9.30 10.72 -11.88
C PRO A 321 8.01 9.91 -12.03
N LEU A 322 6.90 10.44 -12.58
CA LEU A 322 5.61 9.72 -12.65
C LEU A 322 5.72 8.32 -13.28
N ALA A 323 6.63 8.14 -14.23
CA ALA A 323 6.86 6.83 -14.85
C ALA A 323 7.46 5.78 -13.92
N LEU A 324 8.00 6.19 -12.76
CA LEU A 324 8.68 5.34 -11.80
C LEU A 324 7.88 5.11 -10.50
N LEU A 325 6.84 5.91 -10.27
CA LEU A 325 6.07 5.90 -9.04
C LEU A 325 4.92 4.90 -9.08
N SER A 326 4.52 4.48 -7.88
CA SER A 326 3.26 3.77 -7.65
C SER A 326 2.17 4.74 -7.20
N ALA A 327 0.91 4.39 -7.41
CA ALA A 327 -0.24 5.22 -6.98
C ALA A 327 -0.28 5.49 -5.46
N GLY A 328 0.38 4.64 -4.66
CA GLY A 328 0.50 4.82 -3.22
C GLY A 328 1.68 5.67 -2.75
N ASP A 329 2.53 6.15 -3.66
CA ASP A 329 3.66 7.03 -3.33
C ASP A 329 3.23 8.50 -3.23
N ALA A 330 4.07 9.34 -2.64
CA ALA A 330 3.93 10.79 -2.63
C ALA A 330 4.99 11.44 -3.53
N LEU A 331 4.60 12.48 -4.26
CA LEU A 331 5.50 13.27 -5.11
C LEU A 331 5.47 14.73 -4.65
N LEU A 332 6.63 15.24 -4.23
CA LEU A 332 6.79 16.64 -3.88
C LEU A 332 6.80 17.50 -5.15
N CYS A 333 5.88 18.45 -5.21
CA CYS A 333 5.74 19.39 -6.32
C CYS A 333 5.89 20.82 -5.80
N PRO A 334 6.79 21.65 -6.36
CA PRO A 334 6.91 23.05 -5.95
C PRO A 334 5.65 23.89 -6.16
N ARG A 335 4.74 23.43 -7.01
CA ARG A 335 3.40 23.98 -7.25
C ARG A 335 2.44 22.88 -7.70
N ALA A 336 1.14 23.10 -7.54
CA ALA A 336 0.11 22.19 -8.05
C ALA A 336 0.21 22.06 -9.58
N PRO A 337 0.33 20.84 -10.14
CA PRO A 337 0.33 20.63 -11.58
C PRO A 337 -1.03 20.96 -12.20
N PRO A 338 -1.06 21.38 -13.48
CA PRO A 338 -2.31 21.62 -14.19
C PRO A 338 -3.17 20.35 -14.28
N PRO A 339 -4.50 20.41 -13.97
CA PRO A 339 -5.39 19.25 -14.04
C PRO A 339 -5.37 18.54 -15.40
N ALA A 340 -5.27 19.28 -16.51
CA ALA A 340 -5.19 18.73 -17.86
C ALA A 340 -3.94 17.85 -18.07
N LEU A 341 -2.81 18.18 -17.43
CA LEU A 341 -1.60 17.37 -17.50
C LEU A 341 -1.77 16.05 -16.74
N LEU A 342 -2.43 16.11 -15.57
CA LEU A 342 -2.73 14.91 -14.77
C LEU A 342 -3.72 13.99 -15.49
N ALA A 343 -4.74 14.54 -16.13
CA ALA A 343 -5.69 13.76 -16.95
C ALA A 343 -4.94 13.03 -18.09
N ARG A 344 -4.07 13.70 -18.81
CA ARG A 344 -3.25 13.09 -19.88
C ARG A 344 -2.31 12.01 -19.35
N ALA A 345 -1.72 12.21 -18.18
CA ALA A 345 -0.88 11.19 -17.54
C ALA A 345 -1.69 9.93 -17.20
N ALA A 346 -2.90 10.10 -16.65
CA ALA A 346 -3.82 9.01 -16.34
C ALA A 346 -4.30 8.28 -17.62
N GLU A 347 -4.65 9.01 -18.68
CA GLU A 347 -5.02 8.45 -20.00
C GLU A 347 -3.86 7.65 -20.62
N ALA A 348 -2.62 8.07 -20.39
CA ALA A 348 -1.43 7.32 -20.79
C ALA A 348 -1.12 6.10 -19.91
N GLY A 349 -1.98 5.79 -18.92
CA GLY A 349 -1.84 4.64 -18.03
C GLY A 349 -0.85 4.84 -16.88
N LEU A 350 -0.37 6.08 -16.64
CA LEU A 350 0.50 6.34 -15.50
C LEU A 350 -0.28 6.36 -14.20
N ALA A 351 0.26 5.72 -13.17
CA ALA A 351 -0.29 5.80 -11.84
C ALA A 351 -0.11 7.23 -11.28
N LEU A 352 -1.20 7.85 -10.83
CA LEU A 352 -1.11 9.15 -10.18
C LEU A 352 -0.84 8.95 -8.68
N PRO A 353 0.33 9.39 -8.16
CA PRO A 353 0.63 9.40 -6.74
C PRO A 353 -0.12 10.53 -6.02
N GLU A 354 0.04 10.62 -4.71
CA GLU A 354 -0.34 11.81 -3.97
C GLU A 354 0.61 12.97 -4.34
N LEU A 355 0.04 14.08 -4.78
CA LEU A 355 0.81 15.29 -5.14
C LEU A 355 0.87 16.22 -3.93
N VAL A 356 2.06 16.45 -3.41
CA VAL A 356 2.29 17.20 -2.18
C VAL A 356 2.98 18.52 -2.52
N VAL A 357 2.27 19.62 -2.38
CA VAL A 357 2.79 20.97 -2.62
C VAL A 357 3.45 21.55 -1.36
N ASP A 358 2.85 21.31 -0.21
CA ASP A 358 3.41 21.68 1.07
C ASP A 358 3.98 20.45 1.78
N PRO A 359 5.31 20.34 1.93
CA PRO A 359 5.94 19.23 2.63
C PRO A 359 5.45 19.04 4.07
N ALA A 360 4.94 20.09 4.72
CA ALA A 360 4.39 20.00 6.08
C ALA A 360 3.16 19.05 6.13
N ALA A 361 2.46 18.84 5.02
CA ALA A 361 1.35 17.89 4.94
C ALA A 361 1.78 16.42 5.14
N LEU A 362 3.08 16.14 5.10
CA LEU A 362 3.65 14.80 5.35
C LEU A 362 4.08 14.59 6.81
N ALA A 363 4.05 15.63 7.64
CA ALA A 363 4.48 15.54 9.04
C ALA A 363 3.57 14.59 9.84
N GLY A 364 4.17 13.74 10.68
CA GLY A 364 3.46 12.77 11.53
C GLY A 364 2.87 11.59 10.79
N ARG A 365 3.15 11.42 9.49
CA ARG A 365 2.67 10.28 8.68
C ARG A 365 3.69 9.14 8.68
N ALA A 366 3.19 7.90 8.65
CA ALA A 366 4.02 6.73 8.43
C ALA A 366 4.50 6.71 6.96
N LEU A 367 5.76 7.09 6.72
CA LEU A 367 6.37 7.20 5.42
C LEU A 367 7.48 6.19 5.19
N GLY A 368 7.66 5.78 3.95
CA GLY A 368 8.77 5.00 3.45
C GLY A 368 10.02 5.86 3.20
N PRO A 369 10.99 5.32 2.44
CA PRO A 369 12.23 6.06 2.16
C PRO A 369 11.98 7.26 1.26
N GLY A 370 12.77 8.31 1.47
CA GLY A 370 12.91 9.39 0.49
C GLY A 370 13.55 8.87 -0.80
N ARG A 371 13.00 9.28 -1.93
CA ARG A 371 13.46 8.94 -3.29
C ARG A 371 13.74 10.22 -4.07
N PRO A 372 14.81 10.97 -3.73
CA PRO A 372 15.20 12.12 -4.54
C PRO A 372 15.72 11.64 -5.90
N TRP A 373 15.53 12.43 -6.93
CA TRP A 373 16.09 12.19 -8.25
C TRP A 373 17.63 12.06 -8.22
N GLY A 374 18.25 12.79 -7.31
CA GLY A 374 19.67 12.69 -7.01
C GLY A 374 19.92 13.04 -5.55
N TRP A 375 20.90 12.41 -4.93
CA TRP A 375 21.27 12.59 -3.54
C TRP A 375 21.60 14.03 -3.13
N PRO A 376 22.32 14.81 -3.97
CA PRO A 376 22.52 16.21 -3.69
C PRO A 376 21.20 16.96 -3.86
N GLY A 377 20.68 17.56 -2.80
CA GLY A 377 19.44 18.35 -2.83
C GLY A 377 18.18 17.60 -2.42
N ALA A 378 18.30 16.40 -1.81
CA ALA A 378 17.18 15.75 -1.17
C ALA A 378 16.53 16.67 -0.13
N PRO A 379 15.21 16.88 -0.15
CA PRO A 379 14.54 17.67 0.87
C PRO A 379 14.70 16.99 2.23
N ALA A 380 15.12 17.73 3.24
CA ALA A 380 15.14 17.29 4.62
C ALA A 380 13.69 17.27 5.13
N LEU A 381 13.08 16.09 5.19
CA LEU A 381 11.79 15.88 5.83
C LEU A 381 12.03 15.15 7.15
N PRO A 382 11.55 15.70 8.29
CA PRO A 382 11.90 15.20 9.62
C PRO A 382 11.54 13.73 9.87
N ASP A 383 10.46 13.25 9.26
CA ASP A 383 9.88 11.93 9.49
C ASP A 383 10.25 10.89 8.41
N LEU A 384 11.03 11.28 7.41
CA LEU A 384 11.54 10.34 6.44
C LEU A 384 12.63 9.46 7.07
N ARG A 385 12.56 8.16 6.82
CA ARG A 385 13.74 7.32 7.05
C ARG A 385 14.92 7.96 6.32
N PRO A 386 16.03 8.22 7.02
CA PRO A 386 17.18 8.81 6.37
C PRO A 386 17.55 7.94 5.16
N PRO A 387 17.78 8.55 4.01
CA PRO A 387 18.35 7.84 2.88
C PRO A 387 19.67 7.18 3.31
N PRO A 388 20.12 6.11 2.63
CA PRO A 388 21.48 5.61 2.82
C PRO A 388 22.47 6.80 2.75
N PRO A 389 23.66 6.69 3.38
CA PRO A 389 24.64 7.78 3.37
C PRO A 389 24.81 8.33 1.95
N ALA A 390 24.75 9.63 1.80
CA ALA A 390 24.91 10.25 0.50
C ALA A 390 26.26 9.81 -0.08
N PRO A 391 26.29 9.26 -1.32
CA PRO A 391 27.55 8.90 -1.94
C PRO A 391 28.40 10.16 -2.19
N ASP A 392 29.73 9.97 -2.33
CA ASP A 392 30.67 11.04 -2.66
C ASP A 392 30.10 11.89 -3.82
N PRO A 393 29.89 13.20 -3.63
CA PRO A 393 29.36 14.07 -4.69
C PRO A 393 30.23 14.08 -5.94
N GLY A 394 31.51 13.72 -5.86
CA GLY A 394 32.39 13.53 -7.01
C GLY A 394 31.90 12.50 -8.03
N LEU A 395 31.11 11.52 -7.60
CA LEU A 395 30.52 10.51 -8.49
C LEU A 395 29.63 11.08 -9.59
N TRP A 396 29.02 12.26 -9.38
CA TRP A 396 28.25 12.97 -10.40
C TRP A 396 29.14 13.74 -11.40
N GLY A 397 30.42 13.88 -11.07
CA GLY A 397 31.37 14.60 -11.92
C GLY A 397 31.83 13.77 -13.12
N LYS A 398 31.77 14.34 -14.32
CA LYS A 398 32.28 13.69 -15.55
C LYS A 398 33.75 13.32 -15.47
N ALA A 399 34.54 14.02 -14.66
CA ALA A 399 35.94 13.70 -14.43
C ALA A 399 36.13 12.35 -13.71
N TRP A 400 35.24 12.04 -12.75
CA TRP A 400 35.25 10.74 -12.09
C TRP A 400 35.01 9.58 -13.06
N ALA A 401 34.02 9.71 -13.94
CA ALA A 401 33.72 8.71 -14.96
C ALA A 401 34.84 8.62 -15.99
N ALA A 402 35.34 9.77 -16.47
CA ALA A 402 36.41 9.83 -17.46
C ALA A 402 37.69 9.13 -16.96
N ALA A 403 38.08 9.34 -15.72
CA ALA A 403 39.25 8.69 -15.14
C ALA A 403 39.15 7.14 -15.07
N ARG A 404 37.96 6.57 -15.15
CA ARG A 404 37.72 5.12 -15.10
C ARG A 404 37.55 4.47 -16.47
N VAL A 405 37.37 5.26 -17.52
CA VAL A 405 37.20 4.74 -18.89
C VAL A 405 38.36 3.84 -19.34
N PRO A 406 39.65 4.14 -19.09
CA PRO A 406 40.71 3.24 -19.50
C PRO A 406 40.60 1.84 -18.90
N ALA A 407 40.35 1.74 -17.60
CA ALA A 407 40.18 0.45 -16.92
C ALA A 407 38.94 -0.30 -17.40
N ALA A 408 37.81 0.42 -17.60
CA ALA A 408 36.59 -0.18 -18.12
C ALA A 408 36.79 -0.71 -19.55
N ARG A 409 37.48 0.02 -20.42
CA ARG A 409 37.83 -0.46 -21.78
C ARG A 409 38.66 -1.72 -21.74
N ALA A 410 39.71 -1.76 -20.88
CA ALA A 410 40.55 -2.93 -20.71
C ALA A 410 39.75 -4.15 -20.22
N ALA A 411 38.86 -3.97 -19.25
CA ALA A 411 37.99 -5.03 -18.75
C ALA A 411 37.02 -5.60 -19.81
N CYS A 412 36.62 -4.75 -20.79
CA CYS A 412 35.74 -5.14 -21.91
C CYS A 412 36.55 -5.62 -23.15
N GLY A 413 37.84 -5.74 -23.09
CA GLY A 413 38.68 -6.13 -24.23
C GLY A 413 38.72 -5.10 -25.37
N LEU A 414 38.38 -3.82 -25.08
CA LEU A 414 38.35 -2.76 -26.06
C LEU A 414 39.73 -2.09 -26.20
N PRO A 415 40.12 -1.64 -27.40
CA PRO A 415 41.41 -0.96 -27.62
C PRO A 415 41.57 0.26 -26.70
N ALA A 416 42.78 0.54 -26.24
CA ALA A 416 43.10 1.76 -25.51
C ALA A 416 42.78 3.00 -26.39
N ALA A 417 42.30 4.04 -25.72
CA ALA A 417 42.06 5.33 -26.38
C ALA A 417 42.64 6.44 -25.48
N PRO A 418 43.29 7.51 -26.07
CA PRO A 418 43.85 8.63 -25.31
C PRO A 418 42.73 9.60 -24.80
N TRP A 419 41.46 9.21 -24.94
CA TRP A 419 40.32 10.02 -24.50
C TRP A 419 39.20 9.13 -23.92
N PRO A 420 38.35 9.65 -23.02
CA PRO A 420 38.38 11.02 -22.47
C PRO A 420 39.63 11.24 -21.60
N ALA A 421 40.23 12.40 -21.69
CA ALA A 421 41.32 12.81 -20.80
C ALA A 421 40.79 13.75 -19.71
N VAL A 422 41.32 13.64 -18.51
CA VAL A 422 41.06 14.56 -17.40
C VAL A 422 42.29 15.44 -17.24
N VAL A 423 42.12 16.77 -17.29
CA VAL A 423 43.22 17.74 -17.15
C VAL A 423 42.93 18.66 -15.96
N THR A 424 43.99 19.11 -15.28
CA THR A 424 43.91 19.87 -14.04
C THR A 424 44.52 21.29 -14.16
N ASP A 425 45.20 21.57 -15.27
CA ASP A 425 45.73 22.89 -15.56
C ASP A 425 45.66 23.23 -17.04
N LEU A 426 45.97 24.49 -17.41
CA LEU A 426 45.91 24.97 -18.77
C LEU A 426 47.04 24.43 -19.67
N ALA A 427 48.21 24.13 -19.14
CA ALA A 427 49.30 23.61 -19.93
C ALA A 427 49.01 22.16 -20.36
N GLU A 428 48.50 21.36 -19.45
CA GLU A 428 48.00 20.02 -19.76
C GLU A 428 46.86 20.04 -20.76
N LEU A 429 45.91 21.01 -20.62
CA LEU A 429 44.79 21.20 -21.55
C LEU A 429 45.32 21.49 -22.97
N ASP A 430 46.32 22.40 -23.12
CA ASP A 430 46.87 22.74 -24.43
C ASP A 430 47.56 21.51 -25.08
N GLY A 431 48.30 20.72 -24.34
CA GLY A 431 48.98 19.51 -24.83
C GLY A 431 47.95 18.44 -25.29
N VAL A 432 46.91 18.20 -24.50
CA VAL A 432 45.84 17.23 -24.84
C VAL A 432 45.05 17.68 -26.04
N LEU A 433 44.69 18.98 -26.12
CA LEU A 433 43.98 19.55 -27.27
C LEU A 433 44.81 19.47 -28.54
N ALA A 434 46.09 19.79 -28.51
CA ALA A 434 47.00 19.70 -29.67
C ALA A 434 47.02 18.28 -30.24
N ALA A 435 47.15 17.26 -29.34
CA ALA A 435 47.17 15.87 -29.75
C ALA A 435 45.79 15.41 -30.32
N LEU A 436 44.69 15.83 -29.72
CA LEU A 436 43.33 15.46 -30.20
C LEU A 436 43.00 16.12 -31.52
N LEU A 437 43.33 17.42 -31.71
CA LEU A 437 43.01 18.16 -32.91
C LEU A 437 43.88 17.75 -34.10
N ALA A 438 45.03 17.10 -33.85
CA ALA A 438 45.82 16.48 -34.93
C ALA A 438 45.11 15.25 -35.55
N ALA A 439 44.27 14.55 -34.76
CA ALA A 439 43.56 13.36 -35.21
C ALA A 439 42.06 13.60 -35.48
N HIS A 440 41.47 14.64 -34.91
CA HIS A 440 40.05 14.94 -34.99
C HIS A 440 39.82 16.42 -35.32
N PRO A 441 38.88 16.76 -36.21
CA PRO A 441 38.65 18.15 -36.64
C PRO A 441 38.08 19.04 -35.52
N ILE A 442 37.40 18.43 -34.53
CA ILE A 442 36.75 19.13 -33.44
C ILE A 442 37.00 18.37 -32.13
N ALA A 443 37.41 19.07 -31.09
CA ALA A 443 37.41 18.59 -29.72
C ALA A 443 36.31 19.26 -28.90
N VAL A 444 35.99 18.68 -27.73
CA VAL A 444 35.10 19.27 -26.73
C VAL A 444 35.76 19.26 -25.38
N ILE A 445 35.69 20.40 -24.69
CA ILE A 445 36.09 20.53 -23.28
C ILE A 445 34.80 20.59 -22.46
N LYS A 446 34.74 19.82 -21.35
CA LYS A 446 33.57 19.78 -20.49
C LYS A 446 33.99 20.04 -19.04
N ALA A 447 33.28 20.93 -18.37
CA ALA A 447 33.36 21.01 -16.90
C ALA A 447 32.81 19.74 -16.25
N PRO A 448 33.38 19.26 -15.15
CA PRO A 448 32.93 18.05 -14.44
C PRO A 448 31.45 18.04 -14.12
N PHE A 449 30.95 19.13 -13.55
CA PHE A 449 29.54 19.27 -13.18
C PHE A 449 28.85 20.26 -14.15
N GLY A 450 27.98 19.74 -14.98
CA GLY A 450 27.22 20.54 -15.95
C GLY A 450 26.22 19.64 -16.67
N ALA A 451 25.01 20.12 -16.84
CA ALA A 451 23.90 19.40 -17.47
C ALA A 451 23.46 20.09 -18.78
N SER A 452 22.80 19.34 -19.66
CA SER A 452 22.12 19.84 -20.85
C SER A 452 22.97 20.72 -21.74
N GLY A 453 24.26 20.35 -21.93
CA GLY A 453 25.22 21.10 -22.75
C GLY A 453 25.81 22.34 -22.09
N ARG A 454 25.31 22.75 -20.92
CA ARG A 454 25.94 23.84 -20.16
C ARG A 454 27.26 23.33 -19.56
N GLY A 455 28.28 24.15 -19.59
CA GLY A 455 29.62 23.75 -19.16
C GLY A 455 30.38 22.91 -20.18
N ALA A 456 30.06 23.01 -21.46
CA ALA A 456 30.80 22.40 -22.56
C ALA A 456 31.19 23.45 -23.62
N GLN A 457 32.42 23.36 -24.17
CA GLN A 457 32.93 24.21 -25.25
C GLN A 457 33.48 23.33 -26.37
N ARG A 458 33.02 23.56 -27.60
CA ARG A 458 33.64 22.95 -28.79
C ARG A 458 34.86 23.76 -29.20
N VAL A 459 35.91 23.08 -29.58
CA VAL A 459 37.20 23.67 -29.97
C VAL A 459 37.54 23.22 -31.37
N LEU A 460 37.79 24.20 -32.26
CA LEU A 460 38.24 23.99 -33.63
C LEU A 460 39.57 24.66 -33.80
N GLY A 461 40.61 23.92 -34.17
CA GLY A 461 41.95 24.48 -34.47
C GLY A 461 42.73 25.05 -33.29
N GLY A 462 42.14 25.11 -32.10
CA GLY A 462 42.76 25.64 -30.88
C GLY A 462 41.81 26.46 -30.02
N LEU A 463 42.26 26.82 -28.80
CA LEU A 463 41.45 27.66 -27.90
C LEU A 463 41.43 29.10 -28.34
N THR A 464 40.25 29.67 -28.41
CA THR A 464 40.08 31.13 -28.47
C THR A 464 40.30 31.77 -27.09
N ASP A 465 40.60 33.08 -27.03
CA ASP A 465 40.75 33.77 -25.73
C ASP A 465 39.53 33.67 -24.81
N PRO A 466 38.28 33.77 -25.29
CA PRO A 466 37.12 33.55 -24.45
C PRO A 466 37.04 32.12 -23.91
N GLN A 467 37.37 31.10 -24.71
CA GLN A 467 37.38 29.69 -24.28
C GLN A 467 38.48 29.44 -23.28
N ARG A 468 39.66 30.05 -23.45
CA ARG A 468 40.77 29.94 -22.48
C ARG A 468 40.39 30.56 -21.12
N ARG A 469 39.75 31.74 -21.13
CA ARG A 469 39.23 32.35 -19.88
C ARG A 469 38.18 31.48 -19.22
N TRP A 470 37.26 30.91 -20.01
CA TRP A 470 36.24 29.98 -19.49
C TRP A 470 36.92 28.73 -18.89
N ALA A 471 37.86 28.12 -19.56
CA ALA A 471 38.59 26.92 -19.07
C ALA A 471 39.32 27.21 -17.75
N ALA A 472 40.02 28.36 -17.67
CA ALA A 472 40.68 28.80 -16.45
C ALA A 472 39.71 28.97 -15.29
N GLY A 473 38.55 29.60 -15.55
CA GLY A 473 37.47 29.76 -14.55
C GLY A 473 36.89 28.44 -14.11
N ALA A 474 36.67 27.50 -15.03
CA ALA A 474 36.12 26.20 -14.74
C ALA A 474 37.14 25.33 -13.94
N LEU A 475 38.42 25.35 -14.27
CA LEU A 475 39.50 24.72 -13.50
C LEU A 475 39.55 25.27 -12.06
N ALA A 476 39.53 26.61 -11.93
CA ALA A 476 39.52 27.24 -10.59
C ALA A 476 38.26 26.91 -9.75
N ALA A 477 37.13 26.72 -10.41
CA ALA A 477 35.85 26.44 -9.72
C ALA A 477 35.65 24.96 -9.43
N GLN A 478 36.12 24.05 -10.29
CA GLN A 478 35.76 22.61 -10.25
C GLN A 478 36.99 21.69 -10.25
N GLY A 479 38.21 22.21 -10.28
CA GLY A 479 39.46 21.49 -10.14
C GLY A 479 39.93 20.67 -11.34
N ALA A 480 39.09 20.44 -12.33
CA ALA A 480 39.42 19.65 -13.52
C ALA A 480 38.56 20.02 -14.74
N LEU A 481 39.00 19.54 -15.90
CA LEU A 481 38.21 19.52 -17.14
C LEU A 481 38.31 18.14 -17.80
N VAL A 482 37.28 17.76 -18.54
CA VAL A 482 37.28 16.55 -19.37
C VAL A 482 37.37 16.94 -20.82
N VAL A 483 38.34 16.34 -21.51
CA VAL A 483 38.64 16.65 -22.93
C VAL A 483 38.46 15.39 -23.77
N MET A 484 37.74 15.51 -24.88
CA MET A 484 37.46 14.36 -25.75
C MET A 484 37.19 14.86 -27.19
N PRO A 485 37.31 14.01 -28.22
CA PRO A 485 36.91 14.36 -29.55
C PRO A 485 35.39 14.62 -29.62
N TRP A 486 34.97 15.53 -30.50
CA TRP A 486 33.56 15.68 -30.88
C TRP A 486 33.25 14.66 -31.97
N LEU A 487 32.65 13.54 -31.58
CA LEU A 487 32.31 12.44 -32.49
C LEU A 487 30.94 12.69 -33.18
N ALA A 488 30.84 12.26 -34.43
CA ALA A 488 29.54 12.13 -35.08
C ALA A 488 28.76 11.01 -34.40
N ARG A 489 27.60 11.34 -33.82
CA ARG A 489 26.77 10.35 -33.12
C ARG A 489 25.93 9.57 -34.11
N ALA A 490 25.98 8.24 -34.05
CA ALA A 490 25.11 7.35 -34.79
C ALA A 490 23.94 6.86 -33.93
N LEU A 491 24.20 6.62 -32.62
CA LEU A 491 23.21 6.09 -31.67
C LEU A 491 23.53 6.60 -30.27
N ASP A 492 22.52 6.97 -29.53
CA ASP A 492 22.61 7.23 -28.08
C ASP A 492 22.04 6.04 -27.33
N LEU A 493 22.77 5.50 -26.37
CA LEU A 493 22.38 4.40 -25.52
C LEU A 493 22.40 4.83 -24.07
N SER A 494 21.45 4.34 -23.28
CA SER A 494 21.49 4.45 -21.83
C SER A 494 21.18 3.11 -21.19
N GLN A 495 21.81 2.83 -20.06
CA GLN A 495 21.57 1.65 -19.25
C GLN A 495 21.19 2.08 -17.85
N HIS A 496 20.10 1.54 -17.36
CA HIS A 496 19.62 1.77 -15.99
C HIS A 496 19.81 0.52 -15.16
N ALA A 497 20.19 0.69 -13.91
CA ALA A 497 20.38 -0.40 -12.98
C ALA A 497 20.12 0.04 -11.54
N ASP A 498 19.62 -0.89 -10.72
CA ASP A 498 19.59 -0.75 -9.26
C ASP A 498 20.85 -1.38 -8.68
N LEU A 499 21.55 -0.63 -7.82
CA LEU A 499 22.59 -1.17 -6.95
C LEU A 499 21.95 -1.51 -5.61
N LEU A 500 21.87 -2.80 -5.31
CA LEU A 500 21.28 -3.31 -4.07
C LEU A 500 22.25 -3.15 -2.89
N PRO A 501 21.76 -3.18 -1.62
CA PRO A 501 22.61 -3.05 -0.43
C PRO A 501 23.71 -4.11 -0.31
N ASP A 502 23.52 -5.28 -0.90
CA ASP A 502 24.52 -6.38 -0.96
C ASP A 502 25.56 -6.20 -2.08
N GLY A 503 25.49 -5.10 -2.83
CA GLY A 503 26.36 -4.80 -3.95
C GLY A 503 25.94 -5.44 -5.28
N GLN A 504 24.85 -6.19 -5.32
CA GLN A 504 24.32 -6.73 -6.58
C GLN A 504 23.78 -5.63 -7.48
N LEU A 505 24.10 -5.69 -8.77
CA LEU A 505 23.58 -4.80 -9.81
C LEU A 505 22.43 -5.47 -10.55
N VAL A 506 21.25 -4.85 -10.52
CA VAL A 506 20.06 -5.34 -11.24
C VAL A 506 19.76 -4.39 -12.40
N LEU A 507 19.96 -4.89 -13.63
CA LEU A 507 19.67 -4.14 -14.85
C LEU A 507 18.17 -3.93 -15.00
N LYS A 508 17.76 -2.72 -15.45
CA LYS A 508 16.36 -2.33 -15.64
C LYS A 508 15.96 -2.10 -17.10
N GLY A 509 16.89 -2.10 -18.00
CA GLY A 509 16.67 -1.88 -19.44
C GLY A 509 17.51 -0.77 -20.00
#